data_73e003a31c0a52574064b17d620a5c43
#
_entry.id   73e003a31c0a52574064b17d620a5c43
#
_cell.length_a   1.000
_cell.length_b   1.000
_cell.length_c   1.000
_cell.angle_alpha   90.00
_cell.angle_beta   90.00
_cell.angle_gamma   90.00
#
_symmetry.space_group_name_H-M   'P 1'
#
loop_
_entity.id
_entity.type
_entity.pdbx_description
1 polymer ?
#
loop_
_entity_poly.entity_id
_entity_poly.type
_entity_poly.pdbx_seq_one_letter_code
_entity_poly.pdbx_strand_id
1 'polypeptide(L)'
;MFIKVTQSGNRRYAQLVESFRNEEGKPRQRTVCTLGRLEAGGEVDTLITSLQRARGIAPAPAALDDLRFTDSRHAGDIWALSELWRSLGFDDLATSWRHSKTEVDVLTCLRLMVFNRLCDPGSKLGVLRWLETVALPADSGVVSEHQHLLRAMDVLDEHSDKLNTRLATLMRPLIVQDLSVVFYDLTTVAVTGQTNLEDDARAYGMAKSGLVERQFMLSLVQTAEGLPIAHEVHPGNTAEAKTLLPMIRGLLARYPLK
;
A
#
# COMPACT_ATOMS: atom_id res chain seq x y z
N MET A 1 39.04 15.41 -37.96
CA MET A 1 38.97 15.57 -36.49
C MET A 1 39.05 14.19 -35.82
N PHE A 2 39.68 14.09 -34.65
CA PHE A 2 39.81 12.85 -33.87
C PHE A 2 39.96 13.18 -32.39
N ILE A 3 39.75 12.18 -31.53
CA ILE A 3 39.91 12.34 -30.09
C ILE A 3 41.35 12.01 -29.70
N LYS A 4 42.02 12.96 -29.03
CA LYS A 4 43.36 12.76 -28.47
C LYS A 4 43.28 12.72 -26.96
N VAL A 5 43.90 11.70 -26.36
CA VAL A 5 44.02 11.60 -24.91
C VAL A 5 45.33 12.26 -24.48
N THR A 6 45.23 13.22 -23.54
CA THR A 6 46.39 13.90 -22.93
C THR A 6 46.41 13.59 -21.44
N GLN A 7 47.58 13.56 -20.83
CA GLN A 7 47.79 13.32 -19.43
C GLN A 7 48.44 14.56 -18.78
N SER A 8 47.86 14.96 -17.64
CA SER A 8 48.44 16.04 -16.80
C SER A 8 48.45 15.55 -15.35
N GLY A 9 49.66 15.25 -14.85
CA GLY A 9 49.84 14.56 -13.57
C GLY A 9 49.19 13.18 -13.59
N ASN A 10 48.31 12.92 -12.59
CA ASN A 10 47.60 11.64 -12.46
C ASN A 10 46.25 11.65 -13.20
N ARG A 11 45.95 12.67 -14.01
CA ARG A 11 44.61 12.85 -14.64
C ARG A 11 44.73 12.77 -16.15
N ARG A 12 43.77 12.08 -16.81
CA ARG A 12 43.65 11.94 -18.26
C ARG A 12 42.50 12.81 -18.75
N TYR A 13 42.71 13.46 -19.92
CA TYR A 13 41.72 14.34 -20.55
C TYR A 13 41.50 13.91 -22.00
N ALA A 14 40.24 13.93 -22.46
CA ALA A 14 39.88 13.81 -23.86
C ALA A 14 39.82 15.20 -24.51
N GLN A 15 40.48 15.35 -25.64
CA GLN A 15 40.47 16.56 -26.43
C GLN A 15 40.07 16.27 -27.87
N LEU A 16 39.23 17.10 -28.45
CA LEU A 16 38.91 17.08 -29.86
C LEU A 16 39.99 17.83 -30.61
N VAL A 17 40.69 17.16 -31.53
CA VAL A 17 41.82 17.67 -32.25
C VAL A 17 41.55 17.63 -33.76
N GLU A 18 41.92 18.67 -34.44
CA GLU A 18 41.88 18.76 -35.90
C GLU A 18 43.28 18.74 -36.50
N SER A 19 43.51 17.93 -37.53
CA SER A 19 44.73 17.96 -38.30
C SER A 19 44.55 18.90 -39.49
N PHE A 20 45.53 19.75 -39.72
CA PHE A 20 45.59 20.65 -40.87
C PHE A 20 47.01 20.73 -41.41
N ARG A 21 47.19 21.23 -42.61
CA ARG A 21 48.52 21.54 -43.17
C ARG A 21 48.78 23.03 -43.01
N ASN A 22 49.98 23.38 -42.52
CA ASN A 22 50.39 24.78 -42.44
C ASN A 22 50.78 25.31 -43.87
N GLU A 23 51.12 26.57 -43.95
CA GLU A 23 51.49 27.26 -45.22
C GLU A 23 52.67 26.59 -45.93
N GLU A 24 53.52 25.88 -45.19
CA GLU A 24 54.65 25.10 -45.73
C GLU A 24 54.25 23.67 -46.14
N GLY A 25 52.98 23.31 -46.12
CA GLY A 25 52.48 21.98 -46.43
C GLY A 25 52.72 20.89 -45.38
N LYS A 26 53.29 21.24 -44.21
CA LYS A 26 53.59 20.31 -43.12
C LYS A 26 52.34 20.03 -42.27
N PRO A 27 52.11 18.75 -41.86
CA PRO A 27 50.96 18.40 -41.01
C PRO A 27 51.13 19.03 -39.61
N ARG A 28 50.06 19.66 -39.15
CA ARG A 28 49.96 20.26 -37.79
C ARG A 28 48.65 19.84 -37.17
N GLN A 29 48.58 19.91 -35.84
CA GLN A 29 47.39 19.61 -35.05
C GLN A 29 47.01 20.82 -34.20
N ARG A 30 45.72 21.15 -34.13
CA ARG A 30 45.18 22.13 -33.19
C ARG A 30 44.07 21.50 -32.35
N THR A 31 44.06 21.83 -31.08
CA THR A 31 42.98 21.48 -30.18
C THR A 31 41.77 22.34 -30.45
N VAL A 32 40.65 21.75 -30.82
CA VAL A 32 39.39 22.48 -31.03
C VAL A 32 38.71 22.76 -29.70
N CYS A 33 38.58 21.73 -28.85
CA CYS A 33 38.08 21.87 -27.48
C CYS A 33 38.53 20.70 -26.61
N THR A 34 38.48 20.92 -25.28
CA THR A 34 38.64 19.84 -24.29
C THR A 34 37.26 19.34 -23.92
N LEU A 35 37.05 18.00 -24.07
CA LEU A 35 35.77 17.34 -23.83
C LEU A 35 35.54 17.01 -22.35
N GLY A 36 36.62 16.93 -21.56
CA GLY A 36 36.53 16.63 -20.13
C GLY A 36 37.52 15.57 -19.65
N ARG A 37 37.40 15.17 -18.40
CA ARG A 37 38.23 14.13 -17.78
C ARG A 37 37.74 12.74 -18.15
N LEU A 38 38.71 11.82 -18.34
CA LEU A 38 38.47 10.40 -18.56
C LEU A 38 38.44 9.65 -17.20
N GLU A 39 37.44 9.95 -16.38
CA GLU A 39 37.15 9.25 -15.13
C GLU A 39 35.79 8.55 -15.28
N ALA A 40 35.64 7.36 -14.69
CA ALA A 40 34.36 6.63 -14.73
C ALA A 40 33.23 7.48 -14.14
N GLY A 41 32.12 7.62 -14.86
CA GLY A 41 30.98 8.49 -14.46
C GLY A 41 31.24 9.98 -14.64
N GLY A 42 32.32 10.39 -15.32
CA GLY A 42 32.69 11.79 -15.53
C GLY A 42 31.98 12.46 -16.70
N GLU A 43 32.46 13.70 -17.03
CA GLU A 43 31.87 14.55 -18.08
C GLU A 43 31.85 13.86 -19.45
N VAL A 44 32.89 13.08 -19.77
CA VAL A 44 33.00 12.38 -21.06
C VAL A 44 31.97 11.26 -21.18
N ASP A 45 31.69 10.51 -20.10
CA ASP A 45 30.69 9.46 -20.09
C ASP A 45 29.28 10.03 -20.25
N THR A 46 29.02 11.18 -19.62
CA THR A 46 27.76 11.93 -19.77
C THR A 46 27.58 12.39 -21.23
N LEU A 47 28.66 12.90 -21.86
CA LEU A 47 28.63 13.31 -23.26
C LEU A 47 28.37 12.13 -24.20
N ILE A 48 29.03 10.99 -23.99
CA ILE A 48 28.83 9.77 -24.75
C ILE A 48 27.38 9.31 -24.65
N THR A 49 26.83 9.25 -23.43
CA THR A 49 25.44 8.86 -23.18
C THR A 49 24.46 9.79 -23.90
N SER A 50 24.70 11.08 -23.87
CA SER A 50 23.87 12.08 -24.53
C SER A 50 23.90 11.95 -26.06
N LEU A 51 25.09 11.71 -26.63
CA LEU A 51 25.25 11.47 -28.06
C LEU A 51 24.59 10.16 -28.52
N GLN A 52 24.68 9.10 -27.72
CA GLN A 52 24.01 7.83 -27.99
C GLN A 52 22.49 8.02 -27.99
N ARG A 53 21.94 8.74 -27.02
CA ARG A 53 20.51 9.08 -26.99
C ARG A 53 20.07 9.88 -28.22
N ALA A 54 20.87 10.88 -28.61
CA ALA A 54 20.59 11.70 -29.78
C ALA A 54 20.57 10.89 -31.08
N ARG A 55 21.33 9.78 -31.16
CA ARG A 55 21.34 8.82 -32.28
C ARG A 55 20.28 7.75 -32.16
N GLY A 56 19.42 7.73 -31.12
CA GLY A 56 18.45 6.68 -30.85
C GLY A 56 19.07 5.34 -30.40
N ILE A 57 20.33 5.35 -29.98
CA ILE A 57 21.00 4.16 -29.42
C ILE A 57 20.65 4.09 -27.95
N ALA A 58 19.97 3.03 -27.54
CA ALA A 58 19.75 2.77 -26.11
C ALA A 58 21.10 2.61 -25.40
N PRO A 59 21.28 3.21 -24.20
CA PRO A 59 22.49 2.96 -23.41
C PRO A 59 22.61 1.45 -23.15
N ALA A 60 23.84 0.94 -23.22
CA ALA A 60 24.09 -0.46 -22.82
C ALA A 60 23.58 -0.64 -21.39
N PRO A 61 22.90 -1.75 -21.06
CA PRO A 61 22.54 -2.05 -19.69
C PRO A 61 23.82 -1.99 -18.84
N ALA A 62 23.74 -1.36 -17.68
CA ALA A 62 24.85 -1.34 -16.72
C ALA A 62 25.32 -2.79 -16.50
N ALA A 63 26.63 -3.00 -16.47
CA ALA A 63 27.16 -4.35 -16.23
C ALA A 63 26.63 -4.83 -14.87
N LEU A 64 26.20 -6.09 -14.80
CA LEU A 64 25.67 -6.70 -13.57
C LEU A 64 26.63 -6.55 -12.38
N ASP A 65 27.93 -6.47 -12.67
CA ASP A 65 28.99 -6.28 -11.67
C ASP A 65 28.94 -4.91 -10.96
N ASP A 66 28.25 -3.92 -11.55
CA ASP A 66 28.07 -2.57 -10.94
C ASP A 66 26.81 -2.48 -10.10
N LEU A 67 25.96 -3.52 -10.07
CA LEU A 67 24.76 -3.55 -9.24
C LEU A 67 25.12 -3.81 -7.79
N ARG A 68 24.72 -2.87 -6.94
CA ARG A 68 24.77 -3.03 -5.49
C ARG A 68 23.33 -3.15 -4.96
N PHE A 69 23.04 -4.29 -4.35
CA PHE A 69 21.78 -4.48 -3.64
C PHE A 69 21.88 -3.73 -2.31
N THR A 70 21.03 -2.75 -2.10
CA THR A 70 20.99 -1.92 -0.88
C THR A 70 19.87 -2.32 0.04
N ASP A 71 18.78 -2.92 -0.48
CA ASP A 71 17.62 -3.32 0.27
C ASP A 71 16.87 -4.45 -0.46
N SER A 72 16.07 -5.22 0.28
CA SER A 72 15.18 -6.26 -0.25
C SER A 72 13.84 -6.18 0.45
N ARG A 73 12.76 -6.05 -0.30
CA ARG A 73 11.39 -5.90 0.21
C ARG A 73 10.44 -6.91 -0.43
N HIS A 74 9.46 -7.36 0.35
CA HIS A 74 8.39 -8.21 -0.16
C HIS A 74 7.48 -7.41 -1.09
N ALA A 75 7.24 -7.89 -2.30
CA ALA A 75 6.46 -7.19 -3.31
C ALA A 75 5.28 -8.01 -3.85
N GLY A 76 5.37 -9.33 -3.87
CA GLY A 76 4.43 -10.19 -4.57
C GLY A 76 3.01 -10.17 -3.99
N ASP A 77 2.90 -10.28 -2.68
CA ASP A 77 1.65 -10.19 -1.92
C ASP A 77 1.01 -8.80 -2.04
N ILE A 78 1.81 -7.74 -1.89
CA ILE A 78 1.34 -6.37 -2.04
C ILE A 78 0.85 -6.08 -3.46
N TRP A 79 1.56 -6.58 -4.46
CA TRP A 79 1.13 -6.45 -5.85
C TRP A 79 -0.20 -7.17 -6.10
N ALA A 80 -0.33 -8.43 -5.69
CA ALA A 80 -1.54 -9.22 -5.87
C ALA A 80 -2.75 -8.60 -5.16
N LEU A 81 -2.58 -8.16 -3.91
CA LEU A 81 -3.63 -7.48 -3.15
C LEU A 81 -4.00 -6.13 -3.73
N SER A 82 -3.04 -5.38 -4.31
CA SER A 82 -3.32 -4.11 -4.98
C SER A 82 -4.15 -4.31 -6.24
N GLU A 83 -3.87 -5.34 -7.03
CA GLU A 83 -4.67 -5.69 -8.21
C GLU A 83 -6.09 -6.13 -7.82
N LEU A 84 -6.21 -6.96 -6.78
CA LEU A 84 -7.52 -7.36 -6.25
C LEU A 84 -8.32 -6.16 -5.72
N TRP A 85 -7.68 -5.28 -4.94
CA TRP A 85 -8.28 -4.06 -4.42
C TRP A 85 -8.88 -3.20 -5.53
N ARG A 86 -8.10 -2.97 -6.60
CA ARG A 86 -8.52 -2.21 -7.78
C ARG A 86 -9.66 -2.91 -8.52
N SER A 87 -9.56 -4.23 -8.74
CA SER A 87 -10.58 -5.00 -9.45
C SER A 87 -11.93 -5.02 -8.74
N LEU A 88 -11.93 -4.95 -7.40
CA LEU A 88 -13.14 -4.84 -6.57
C LEU A 88 -13.71 -3.41 -6.51
N GLY A 89 -13.02 -2.42 -7.10
CA GLY A 89 -13.44 -1.03 -7.12
C GLY A 89 -13.39 -0.35 -5.76
N PHE A 90 -12.49 -0.78 -4.87
CA PHE A 90 -12.33 -0.16 -3.55
C PHE A 90 -11.71 1.24 -3.62
N ASP A 91 -11.03 1.59 -4.69
CA ASP A 91 -10.51 2.94 -4.91
C ASP A 91 -11.64 3.98 -5.01
N ASP A 92 -12.83 3.58 -5.44
CA ASP A 92 -14.00 4.45 -5.53
C ASP A 92 -14.63 4.77 -4.16
N LEU A 93 -14.34 4.00 -3.13
CA LEU A 93 -14.85 4.25 -1.77
C LEU A 93 -14.43 5.63 -1.26
N ALA A 94 -13.19 6.04 -1.55
CA ALA A 94 -12.66 7.33 -1.10
C ALA A 94 -13.35 8.54 -1.75
N THR A 95 -13.94 8.40 -2.93
CA THR A 95 -14.60 9.52 -3.59
C THR A 95 -15.78 10.04 -2.77
N SER A 96 -16.44 9.17 -2.02
CA SER A 96 -17.54 9.51 -1.13
C SER A 96 -17.11 10.10 0.22
N TRP A 97 -15.82 9.95 0.60
CA TRP A 97 -15.26 10.36 1.91
C TRP A 97 -14.38 11.60 1.83
N ARG A 98 -14.12 12.12 0.63
CA ARG A 98 -13.22 13.27 0.37
C ARG A 98 -13.67 14.61 0.98
N HIS A 99 -14.74 14.67 1.70
CA HIS A 99 -15.22 15.90 2.35
C HIS A 99 -14.60 16.13 3.75
N SER A 100 -13.74 15.24 4.21
CA SER A 100 -12.97 15.45 5.42
C SER A 100 -11.84 16.47 5.14
N LYS A 101 -11.77 17.54 5.93
CA LYS A 101 -10.68 18.55 5.92
C LYS A 101 -9.34 17.99 6.39
N THR A 102 -9.17 16.69 6.45
CA THR A 102 -7.97 16.01 6.93
C THR A 102 -6.98 15.81 5.78
N GLU A 103 -5.73 16.21 5.97
CA GLU A 103 -4.60 15.96 5.06
C GLU A 103 -4.22 14.46 4.96
N VAL A 104 -4.92 13.60 5.70
CA VAL A 104 -4.65 12.16 5.76
C VAL A 104 -5.35 11.45 4.61
N ASP A 105 -4.60 10.71 3.83
CA ASP A 105 -5.15 9.78 2.84
C ASP A 105 -5.75 8.55 3.55
N VAL A 106 -7.03 8.67 3.89
CA VAL A 106 -7.81 7.65 4.60
C VAL A 106 -7.85 6.34 3.83
N LEU A 107 -8.01 6.39 2.51
CA LEU A 107 -8.08 5.20 1.68
C LEU A 107 -6.77 4.41 1.70
N THR A 108 -5.65 5.10 1.56
CA THR A 108 -4.33 4.47 1.66
C THR A 108 -4.13 3.86 3.03
N CYS A 109 -4.49 4.55 4.11
CA CYS A 109 -4.39 4.01 5.47
C CYS A 109 -5.23 2.73 5.63
N LEU A 110 -6.47 2.71 5.16
CA LEU A 110 -7.35 1.55 5.22
C LEU A 110 -6.81 0.39 4.39
N ARG A 111 -6.39 0.66 3.15
CA ARG A 111 -5.78 -0.34 2.26
C ARG A 111 -4.59 -1.01 2.92
N LEU A 112 -3.67 -0.24 3.48
CA LEU A 112 -2.47 -0.77 4.14
C LEU A 112 -2.81 -1.55 5.42
N MET A 113 -3.79 -1.11 6.20
CA MET A 113 -4.26 -1.88 7.37
C MET A 113 -4.88 -3.22 6.97
N VAL A 114 -5.64 -3.26 5.87
CA VAL A 114 -6.22 -4.50 5.34
C VAL A 114 -5.11 -5.42 4.83
N PHE A 115 -4.15 -4.90 4.05
CA PHE A 115 -3.03 -5.69 3.52
C PHE A 115 -2.17 -6.26 4.65
N ASN A 116 -1.84 -5.45 5.65
CA ASN A 116 -1.13 -5.95 6.83
C ASN A 116 -1.92 -7.05 7.55
N ARG A 117 -3.25 -6.91 7.68
CA ARG A 117 -4.09 -7.94 8.33
C ARG A 117 -4.05 -9.27 7.58
N LEU A 118 -3.89 -9.24 6.26
CA LEU A 118 -3.85 -10.44 5.41
C LEU A 118 -2.44 -11.04 5.32
N CYS A 119 -1.39 -10.21 5.30
CA CYS A 119 -0.01 -10.67 5.08
C CYS A 119 0.75 -10.94 6.38
N ASP A 120 0.66 -10.03 7.35
CA ASP A 120 1.39 -10.09 8.63
C ASP A 120 0.55 -9.42 9.74
N PRO A 121 -0.47 -10.13 10.29
CA PRO A 121 -1.42 -9.55 11.23
C PRO A 121 -0.74 -8.99 12.49
N GLY A 122 -0.86 -7.68 12.70
CA GLY A 122 -0.26 -7.00 13.83
C GLY A 122 -1.13 -5.89 14.43
N SER A 123 -0.57 -5.20 15.43
CA SER A 123 -1.15 -3.97 15.97
C SER A 123 -1.04 -2.82 14.98
N LYS A 124 -1.78 -1.73 15.18
CA LYS A 124 -1.66 -0.52 14.33
C LYS A 124 -0.23 0.05 14.31
N LEU A 125 0.47 -0.02 15.45
CA LEU A 125 1.89 0.34 15.50
C LEU A 125 2.76 -0.67 14.73
N GLY A 126 2.37 -1.95 14.74
CA GLY A 126 3.01 -3.00 13.94
C GLY A 126 2.92 -2.75 12.44
N VAL A 127 1.82 -2.16 11.96
CA VAL A 127 1.66 -1.76 10.54
C VAL A 127 2.82 -0.88 10.08
N LEU A 128 3.22 0.12 10.87
CA LEU A 128 4.30 1.03 10.49
C LEU A 128 5.64 0.31 10.33
N ARG A 129 5.95 -0.66 11.21
CA ARG A 129 7.15 -1.48 11.10
C ARG A 129 7.10 -2.43 9.90
N TRP A 130 5.93 -3.03 9.65
CA TRP A 130 5.73 -3.88 8.50
C TRP A 130 5.91 -3.13 7.18
N LEU A 131 5.49 -1.85 7.09
CA LEU A 131 5.66 -1.01 5.90
C LEU A 131 7.14 -0.82 5.49
N GLU A 132 8.07 -0.93 6.43
CA GLU A 132 9.50 -0.89 6.15
C GLU A 132 10.00 -2.14 5.41
N THR A 133 9.27 -3.26 5.49
CA THR A 133 9.66 -4.56 4.92
C THR A 133 9.02 -4.86 3.57
N VAL A 134 8.06 -4.06 3.13
CA VAL A 134 7.30 -4.29 1.90
C VAL A 134 7.54 -3.21 0.85
N ALA A 135 7.45 -3.58 -0.42
CA ALA A 135 7.52 -2.65 -1.54
C ALA A 135 6.10 -2.20 -1.91
N LEU A 136 5.77 -0.95 -1.59
CA LEU A 136 4.50 -0.36 -1.97
C LEU A 136 4.53 0.12 -3.43
N PRO A 137 3.38 0.10 -4.15
CA PRO A 137 3.25 0.76 -5.44
C PRO A 137 3.60 2.26 -5.35
N ALA A 138 4.13 2.82 -6.43
CA ALA A 138 4.61 4.21 -6.46
C ALA A 138 3.49 5.25 -6.22
N ASP A 139 2.24 4.89 -6.48
CA ASP A 139 1.03 5.69 -6.25
C ASP A 139 0.49 5.58 -4.83
N SER A 140 1.12 4.76 -3.99
CA SER A 140 0.72 4.63 -2.59
C SER A 140 1.13 5.88 -1.83
N GLY A 141 0.17 6.53 -1.20
CA GLY A 141 0.42 7.66 -0.32
C GLY A 141 1.34 7.28 0.85
N VAL A 142 1.95 8.27 1.47
CA VAL A 142 2.85 8.07 2.61
C VAL A 142 2.03 8.02 3.90
N VAL A 143 2.11 6.89 4.61
CA VAL A 143 1.60 6.76 5.99
C VAL A 143 2.81 6.83 6.92
N SER A 144 3.00 7.98 7.55
CA SER A 144 4.17 8.23 8.39
C SER A 144 3.89 8.12 9.88
N GLU A 145 2.61 8.20 10.30
CA GLU A 145 2.26 8.31 11.71
C GLU A 145 1.15 7.34 12.12
N HIS A 146 1.28 6.82 13.34
CA HIS A 146 0.27 5.97 13.97
C HIS A 146 -1.11 6.64 14.03
N GLN A 147 -1.15 7.94 14.27
CA GLN A 147 -2.40 8.71 14.34
C GLN A 147 -3.16 8.73 13.01
N HIS A 148 -2.49 8.65 11.86
CA HIS A 148 -3.15 8.57 10.56
C HIS A 148 -3.99 7.30 10.44
N LEU A 149 -3.46 6.16 10.94
CA LEU A 149 -4.20 4.90 10.96
C LEU A 149 -5.42 4.96 11.90
N LEU A 150 -5.28 5.58 13.06
CA LEU A 150 -6.41 5.74 14.01
C LEU A 150 -7.50 6.64 13.42
N ARG A 151 -7.15 7.80 12.86
CA ARG A 151 -8.10 8.69 12.17
C ARG A 151 -8.81 8.02 11.00
N ALA A 152 -8.09 7.18 10.25
CA ALA A 152 -8.71 6.41 9.17
C ALA A 152 -9.75 5.41 9.71
N MET A 153 -9.54 4.84 10.90
CA MET A 153 -10.52 3.97 11.54
C MET A 153 -11.75 4.77 12.02
N ASP A 154 -11.56 5.98 12.54
CA ASP A 154 -12.69 6.85 12.95
C ASP A 154 -13.57 7.18 11.72
N VAL A 155 -12.97 7.54 10.59
CA VAL A 155 -13.69 7.78 9.32
C VAL A 155 -14.39 6.52 8.82
N LEU A 156 -13.76 5.34 8.97
CA LEU A 156 -14.37 4.06 8.61
C LEU A 156 -15.62 3.79 9.44
N ASP A 157 -15.58 4.06 10.74
CA ASP A 157 -16.70 3.89 11.65
C ASP A 157 -17.86 4.84 11.28
N GLU A 158 -17.56 6.12 11.08
CA GLU A 158 -18.56 7.12 10.63
C GLU A 158 -19.27 6.74 9.32
N HIS A 159 -18.59 6.00 8.44
CA HIS A 159 -19.12 5.61 7.12
C HIS A 159 -19.44 4.11 7.02
N SER A 160 -19.50 3.40 8.12
CA SER A 160 -19.68 1.94 8.17
C SER A 160 -20.94 1.46 7.43
N ASP A 161 -22.05 2.16 7.51
CA ASP A 161 -23.30 1.79 6.80
C ASP A 161 -23.15 1.87 5.27
N LYS A 162 -22.48 2.93 4.77
CA LYS A 162 -22.21 3.07 3.32
C LYS A 162 -21.26 1.98 2.84
N LEU A 163 -20.23 1.69 3.64
CA LEU A 163 -19.28 0.62 3.34
C LEU A 163 -20.00 -0.74 3.31
N ASN A 164 -20.80 -1.04 4.33
CA ASN A 164 -21.55 -2.28 4.41
C ASN A 164 -22.50 -2.46 3.21
N THR A 165 -23.16 -1.39 2.78
CA THR A 165 -24.01 -1.40 1.57
C THR A 165 -23.19 -1.69 0.30
N ARG A 166 -22.01 -1.08 0.18
CA ARG A 166 -21.13 -1.33 -0.98
C ARG A 166 -20.59 -2.76 -0.95
N LEU A 167 -20.12 -3.24 0.20
CA LEU A 167 -19.67 -4.62 0.37
C LEU A 167 -20.78 -5.62 0.03
N ALA A 168 -22.00 -5.39 0.51
CA ALA A 168 -23.15 -6.23 0.15
C ALA A 168 -23.38 -6.28 -1.38
N THR A 169 -23.21 -5.14 -2.07
CA THR A 169 -23.30 -5.10 -3.54
C THR A 169 -22.20 -5.90 -4.23
N LEU A 170 -20.96 -5.80 -3.74
CA LEU A 170 -19.81 -6.56 -4.26
C LEU A 170 -19.94 -8.05 -3.99
N MET A 171 -20.48 -8.41 -2.83
CA MET A 171 -20.67 -9.81 -2.43
C MET A 171 -21.81 -10.51 -3.19
N ARG A 172 -22.82 -9.75 -3.69
CA ARG A 172 -23.98 -10.33 -4.40
C ARG A 172 -23.62 -11.35 -5.48
N PRO A 173 -22.66 -11.11 -6.39
CA PRO A 173 -22.28 -12.07 -7.42
C PRO A 173 -21.67 -13.37 -6.85
N LEU A 174 -21.04 -13.29 -5.67
CA LEU A 174 -20.44 -14.42 -4.96
C LEU A 174 -21.50 -15.22 -4.18
N ILE A 175 -22.61 -14.57 -3.81
CA ILE A 175 -23.72 -15.15 -3.03
C ILE A 175 -24.87 -15.53 -3.98
N VAL A 176 -24.59 -15.94 -5.21
CA VAL A 176 -25.59 -16.23 -6.26
C VAL A 176 -26.51 -17.43 -5.89
N GLN A 177 -26.13 -18.22 -4.91
CA GLN A 177 -26.93 -19.34 -4.46
C GLN A 177 -27.66 -18.97 -3.16
N ASP A 178 -28.97 -18.92 -3.27
CA ASP A 178 -29.98 -19.07 -2.23
C ASP A 178 -29.48 -18.82 -0.78
N LEU A 179 -29.65 -17.59 -0.28
CA LEU A 179 -29.49 -17.31 1.14
C LEU A 179 -30.62 -17.97 1.99
N SER A 180 -31.06 -19.16 1.61
CA SER A 180 -32.05 -19.94 2.33
C SER A 180 -31.55 -20.40 3.70
N VAL A 181 -30.23 -20.52 3.86
CA VAL A 181 -29.59 -20.89 5.11
C VAL A 181 -28.44 -19.94 5.40
N VAL A 182 -28.48 -19.32 6.56
CA VAL A 182 -27.38 -18.52 7.12
C VAL A 182 -27.06 -19.00 8.52
N PHE A 183 -25.79 -18.93 8.88
CA PHE A 183 -25.32 -19.22 10.22
C PHE A 183 -25.09 -17.93 10.96
N TYR A 184 -25.60 -17.87 12.18
CA TYR A 184 -25.37 -16.78 13.11
C TYR A 184 -24.54 -17.29 14.29
N ASP A 185 -23.42 -16.61 14.57
CA ASP A 185 -22.60 -16.90 15.73
C ASP A 185 -22.33 -15.64 16.53
N LEU A 186 -22.24 -15.80 17.83
CA LEU A 186 -21.92 -14.73 18.77
C LEU A 186 -20.65 -15.10 19.54
N THR A 187 -19.61 -14.28 19.34
CA THR A 187 -18.32 -14.48 19.97
C THR A 187 -18.03 -13.36 20.97
N THR A 188 -17.51 -13.71 22.15
CA THR A 188 -17.01 -12.76 23.13
C THR A 188 -15.53 -12.50 22.90
N VAL A 189 -15.13 -11.23 22.90
CA VAL A 189 -13.73 -10.80 22.78
C VAL A 189 -13.32 -10.11 24.08
N ALA A 190 -12.44 -10.75 24.84
CA ALA A 190 -11.89 -10.18 26.06
C ALA A 190 -10.94 -9.03 25.75
N VAL A 191 -10.98 -7.98 26.53
CA VAL A 191 -10.19 -6.76 26.33
C VAL A 191 -9.45 -6.42 27.60
N THR A 192 -8.18 -6.15 27.50
CA THR A 192 -7.33 -5.64 28.58
C THR A 192 -7.19 -4.12 28.49
N GLY A 193 -6.96 -3.47 29.63
CA GLY A 193 -6.79 -2.02 29.71
C GLY A 193 -7.99 -1.31 30.34
N GLN A 194 -7.73 -0.10 30.84
CA GLN A 194 -8.76 0.74 31.46
C GLN A 194 -9.04 1.92 30.54
N THR A 195 -10.30 2.07 30.15
CA THR A 195 -10.85 3.28 29.53
C THR A 195 -12.22 3.52 30.14
N ASN A 196 -12.46 4.73 30.60
CA ASN A 196 -13.74 5.16 31.14
C ASN A 196 -14.41 6.09 30.11
N LEU A 197 -14.80 5.54 28.97
CA LEU A 197 -15.57 6.26 27.96
C LEU A 197 -17.04 5.97 28.20
N GLU A 198 -17.88 6.99 28.15
CA GLU A 198 -19.34 6.84 28.08
C GLU A 198 -19.64 6.11 26.75
N ASP A 199 -20.60 5.21 26.76
CA ASP A 199 -21.01 4.37 25.61
C ASP A 199 -19.92 3.38 25.07
N ASP A 200 -19.00 2.96 25.95
CA ASP A 200 -18.01 1.95 25.60
C ASP A 200 -18.65 0.54 25.49
N ALA A 201 -18.55 -0.08 24.30
CA ALA A 201 -19.01 -1.46 24.09
C ALA A 201 -18.30 -2.48 25.00
N ARG A 202 -17.14 -2.14 25.55
CA ARG A 202 -16.38 -2.98 26.48
C ARG A 202 -17.00 -2.96 27.88
N ALA A 203 -17.87 -3.89 28.16
CA ALA A 203 -18.55 -4.03 29.45
C ALA A 203 -18.08 -5.31 30.16
N TYR A 204 -18.24 -5.33 31.49
CA TYR A 204 -17.99 -6.57 32.23
C TYR A 204 -19.13 -7.56 31.99
N GLY A 205 -18.81 -8.77 31.54
CA GLY A 205 -19.75 -9.83 31.30
C GLY A 205 -19.14 -11.20 31.60
N MET A 206 -19.97 -12.23 31.62
CA MET A 206 -19.52 -13.60 31.80
C MET A 206 -18.84 -14.07 30.51
N ALA A 207 -17.53 -14.30 30.55
CA ALA A 207 -16.79 -14.85 29.43
C ALA A 207 -17.03 -16.34 29.26
N LYS A 208 -16.72 -16.90 28.09
CA LYS A 208 -16.77 -18.34 27.84
C LYS A 208 -15.86 -19.16 28.78
N SER A 209 -14.85 -18.50 29.38
CA SER A 209 -14.00 -19.07 30.44
C SER A 209 -14.71 -19.28 31.77
N GLY A 210 -15.92 -18.76 31.96
CA GLY A 210 -16.65 -18.75 33.21
C GLY A 210 -16.24 -17.64 34.19
N LEU A 211 -15.32 -16.76 33.79
CA LEU A 211 -14.87 -15.60 34.56
C LEU A 211 -15.61 -14.35 34.12
N VAL A 212 -15.74 -13.37 35.03
CA VAL A 212 -16.24 -12.05 34.71
C VAL A 212 -15.08 -11.23 34.19
N GLU A 213 -15.10 -10.94 32.91
CA GLU A 213 -14.03 -10.19 32.23
C GLU A 213 -14.62 -8.98 31.49
N ARG A 214 -13.76 -7.98 31.27
CA ARG A 214 -14.11 -6.87 30.39
C ARG A 214 -14.04 -7.35 28.94
N GLN A 215 -15.14 -7.24 28.24
CA GLN A 215 -15.31 -7.82 26.91
C GLN A 215 -16.29 -7.00 26.07
N PHE A 216 -16.26 -7.22 24.77
CA PHE A 216 -17.38 -6.90 23.88
C PHE A 216 -17.82 -8.16 23.15
N MET A 217 -19.02 -8.14 22.60
CA MET A 217 -19.57 -9.26 21.86
C MET A 217 -19.58 -8.90 20.37
N LEU A 218 -19.14 -9.84 19.53
CA LEU A 218 -19.15 -9.73 18.08
C LEU A 218 -20.11 -10.76 17.54
N SER A 219 -21.18 -10.32 16.87
CA SER A 219 -22.03 -11.22 16.09
C SER A 219 -21.57 -11.27 14.65
N LEU A 220 -21.61 -12.44 14.06
CA LEU A 220 -21.25 -12.71 12.67
C LEU A 220 -22.34 -13.53 12.00
N VAL A 221 -22.74 -13.09 10.81
CA VAL A 221 -23.60 -13.87 9.91
C VAL A 221 -22.79 -14.32 8.72
N GLN A 222 -22.87 -15.59 8.39
CA GLN A 222 -22.16 -16.19 7.25
C GLN A 222 -23.09 -17.05 6.43
N THR A 223 -22.77 -17.24 5.14
CA THR A 223 -23.45 -18.19 4.26
C THR A 223 -23.15 -19.62 4.64
N ALA A 224 -23.83 -20.57 4.00
CA ALA A 224 -23.56 -22.00 4.17
C ALA A 224 -22.12 -22.39 3.80
N GLU A 225 -21.50 -21.67 2.87
CA GLU A 225 -20.11 -21.82 2.43
C GLU A 225 -19.08 -21.13 3.35
N GLY A 226 -19.56 -20.43 4.39
CA GLY A 226 -18.69 -19.74 5.34
C GLY A 226 -18.29 -18.32 4.95
N LEU A 227 -18.92 -17.71 3.93
CA LEU A 227 -18.66 -16.33 3.56
C LEU A 227 -19.33 -15.38 4.56
N PRO A 228 -18.60 -14.46 5.23
CA PRO A 228 -19.18 -13.50 6.14
C PRO A 228 -19.95 -12.43 5.37
N ILE A 229 -21.21 -12.20 5.74
CA ILE A 229 -22.11 -11.26 5.05
C ILE A 229 -22.58 -10.09 5.93
N ALA A 230 -22.54 -10.26 7.24
CA ALA A 230 -22.86 -9.18 8.18
C ALA A 230 -22.17 -9.41 9.52
N HIS A 231 -21.89 -8.32 10.23
CA HIS A 231 -21.38 -8.34 11.60
C HIS A 231 -21.93 -7.16 12.37
N GLU A 232 -22.01 -7.31 13.69
CA GLU A 232 -22.32 -6.20 14.62
C GLU A 232 -21.52 -6.38 15.90
N VAL A 233 -21.19 -5.24 16.52
CA VAL A 233 -20.53 -5.17 17.83
C VAL A 233 -21.57 -4.82 18.88
N HIS A 234 -21.61 -5.58 19.97
CA HIS A 234 -22.54 -5.37 21.07
C HIS A 234 -21.78 -5.18 22.38
N PRO A 235 -22.37 -4.45 23.37
CA PRO A 235 -21.80 -4.37 24.71
C PRO A 235 -21.60 -5.77 25.32
N GLY A 236 -20.49 -5.94 26.04
CA GLY A 236 -20.05 -7.24 26.58
C GLY A 236 -20.99 -7.89 27.59
N ASN A 237 -21.99 -7.18 28.06
CA ASN A 237 -23.05 -7.66 28.96
C ASN A 237 -24.42 -7.85 28.26
N THR A 238 -24.44 -7.80 26.92
CA THR A 238 -25.70 -7.95 26.16
C THR A 238 -26.16 -9.41 26.20
N ALA A 239 -27.46 -9.63 26.44
CA ALA A 239 -28.02 -10.97 26.34
C ALA A 239 -28.14 -11.41 24.88
N GLU A 240 -27.65 -12.61 24.57
CA GLU A 240 -27.60 -13.18 23.22
C GLU A 240 -28.96 -13.12 22.48
N ALA A 241 -30.04 -13.44 23.17
CA ALA A 241 -31.40 -13.41 22.59
C ALA A 241 -31.83 -12.04 22.07
N LYS A 242 -31.20 -10.94 22.52
CA LYS A 242 -31.52 -9.58 22.09
C LYS A 242 -30.78 -9.18 20.79
N THR A 243 -29.74 -9.90 20.41
CA THR A 243 -28.88 -9.54 19.25
C THR A 243 -29.39 -10.12 17.93
N LEU A 244 -30.05 -11.28 17.97
CA LEU A 244 -30.46 -12.03 16.79
C LEU A 244 -31.50 -11.29 15.92
N LEU A 245 -32.57 -10.78 16.51
CA LEU A 245 -33.66 -10.16 15.75
C LEU A 245 -33.24 -8.85 15.03
N PRO A 246 -32.49 -7.93 15.67
CA PRO A 246 -31.97 -6.76 14.98
C PRO A 246 -31.05 -7.14 13.82
N MET A 247 -30.16 -8.10 14.02
CA MET A 247 -29.25 -8.60 13.00
C MET A 247 -30.00 -9.17 11.78
N ILE A 248 -31.01 -10.01 12.00
CA ILE A 248 -31.83 -10.55 10.90
C ILE A 248 -32.53 -9.43 10.14
N ARG A 249 -33.09 -8.43 10.83
CA ARG A 249 -33.73 -7.28 10.17
C ARG A 249 -32.76 -6.49 9.32
N GLY A 250 -31.56 -6.23 9.83
CA GLY A 250 -30.49 -5.58 9.07
C GLY A 250 -30.06 -6.37 7.85
N LEU A 251 -29.98 -7.70 7.98
CA LEU A 251 -29.64 -8.60 6.89
C LEU A 251 -30.72 -8.56 5.79
N LEU A 252 -31.99 -8.68 6.16
CA LEU A 252 -33.13 -8.63 5.23
C LEU A 252 -33.22 -7.30 4.48
N ALA A 253 -32.81 -6.20 5.10
CA ALA A 253 -32.78 -4.89 4.45
C ALA A 253 -31.66 -4.76 3.41
N ARG A 254 -30.55 -5.48 3.58
CA ARG A 254 -29.38 -5.43 2.70
C ARG A 254 -29.40 -6.49 1.60
N TYR A 255 -29.95 -7.66 1.88
CA TYR A 255 -30.02 -8.79 0.97
C TYR A 255 -31.48 -9.16 0.71
N PRO A 256 -31.91 -9.20 -0.56
CA PRO A 256 -33.25 -9.71 -0.89
C PRO A 256 -33.25 -11.23 -0.67
N LEU A 257 -33.73 -11.64 0.49
CA LEU A 257 -34.02 -13.05 0.77
C LEU A 257 -35.35 -13.41 0.10
N LYS A 258 -35.37 -14.53 -0.60
CA LYS A 258 -36.60 -15.08 -1.17
C LYS A 258 -37.27 -16.01 -0.17
#